data_670966c4e3659b7ea968aa579582a2d9
#
_entry.id   670966c4e3659b7ea968aa579582a2d9
#
_cell.length_a   1.000
_cell.length_b   1.000
_cell.length_c   1.000
_cell.angle_alpha   90.00
_cell.angle_beta   90.00
_cell.angle_gamma   90.00
#
_symmetry.space_group_name_H-M   'P 1'
#
loop_
_entity.id
_entity.type
_entity.pdbx_description
1 polymer ?
#
loop_
_entity_poly.entity_id
_entity_poly.type
_entity_poly.pdbx_seq_one_letter_code
_entity_poly.pdbx_strand_id
1 'polypeptide(L)'
;MSPRLVRRTRADTGSLAVELVAVVPVLLVVTLLCVQGSGAVSAVEATQRAARDAARAASLGEDPVAAARADLPPAAELRRVSTGGGCGDVCVRVDVEVPLGVPGFVTLVRLPLSRTAAMPAA
;
A
#
# COMPACT_ATOMS: atom_id res chain seq x y z
N MET A 1 -22.22 -65.22 17.20
CA MET A 1 -21.74 -64.19 16.32
C MET A 1 -22.01 -62.81 16.98
N SER A 2 -21.03 -62.20 17.57
CA SER A 2 -21.15 -60.88 18.19
C SER A 2 -20.82 -59.81 17.15
N PRO A 3 -21.70 -58.86 16.89
CA PRO A 3 -21.33 -57.73 16.02
C PRO A 3 -20.28 -56.90 16.74
N ARG A 4 -19.07 -56.86 16.18
CA ARG A 4 -18.08 -55.90 16.59
C ARG A 4 -18.59 -54.50 16.18
N LEU A 5 -19.15 -53.80 17.14
CA LEU A 5 -19.36 -52.37 17.05
C LEU A 5 -17.98 -51.71 16.80
N VAL A 6 -17.77 -51.33 15.55
CA VAL A 6 -16.64 -50.49 15.19
C VAL A 6 -16.87 -49.15 15.88
N ARG A 7 -16.24 -49.00 17.03
CA ARG A 7 -16.14 -47.74 17.74
C ARG A 7 -15.34 -46.78 16.84
N ARG A 8 -16.04 -46.12 15.94
CA ARG A 8 -15.46 -45.00 15.19
C ARG A 8 -15.01 -43.97 16.21
N THR A 9 -13.72 -43.86 16.31
CA THR A 9 -13.01 -43.07 17.27
C THR A 9 -13.31 -41.58 17.05
N ARG A 10 -13.85 -40.94 18.09
CA ARG A 10 -13.94 -39.48 18.22
C ARG A 10 -12.58 -38.75 18.06
N ALA A 11 -11.50 -39.51 17.92
CA ALA A 11 -10.14 -39.01 17.73
C ALA A 11 -9.96 -38.23 16.41
N ASP A 12 -10.66 -38.65 15.34
CA ASP A 12 -10.50 -38.01 14.02
C ASP A 12 -11.11 -36.61 13.95
N THR A 13 -12.20 -36.33 14.69
CA THR A 13 -12.80 -35.00 14.78
C THR A 13 -11.95 -34.00 15.56
N GLY A 14 -11.22 -34.45 16.57
CA GLY A 14 -10.32 -33.64 17.36
C GLY A 14 -9.08 -33.23 16.57
N SER A 15 -8.55 -34.11 15.72
CA SER A 15 -7.40 -33.87 14.87
C SER A 15 -7.69 -32.77 13.83
N LEU A 16 -8.82 -32.84 13.15
CA LEU A 16 -9.26 -31.85 12.17
C LEU A 16 -9.49 -30.47 12.81
N ALA A 17 -10.02 -30.42 14.03
CA ALA A 17 -10.23 -29.15 14.73
C ALA A 17 -8.90 -28.48 15.12
N VAL A 18 -7.93 -29.26 15.58
CA VAL A 18 -6.59 -28.77 15.91
C VAL A 18 -5.85 -28.27 14.65
N GLU A 19 -5.97 -29.00 13.55
CA GLU A 19 -5.39 -28.60 12.26
C GLU A 19 -6.02 -27.30 11.75
N LEU A 20 -7.33 -27.15 11.85
CA LEU A 20 -8.03 -25.93 11.47
C LEU A 20 -7.59 -24.72 12.31
N VAL A 21 -7.45 -24.91 13.62
CA VAL A 21 -6.98 -23.86 14.54
C VAL A 21 -5.56 -23.42 14.20
N ALA A 22 -4.70 -24.33 13.74
CA ALA A 22 -3.34 -23.98 13.32
C ALA A 22 -3.30 -23.27 11.96
N VAL A 23 -4.20 -23.62 11.03
CA VAL A 23 -4.23 -23.04 9.67
C VAL A 23 -4.84 -21.64 9.66
N VAL A 24 -5.84 -21.35 10.49
CA VAL A 24 -6.52 -20.06 10.53
C VAL A 24 -5.56 -18.87 10.76
N PRO A 25 -4.66 -18.88 11.75
CA PRO A 25 -3.74 -17.75 11.94
C PRO A 25 -2.78 -17.59 10.77
N VAL A 26 -2.35 -18.66 10.12
CA VAL A 26 -1.50 -18.58 8.92
C VAL A 26 -2.25 -17.90 7.78
N LEU A 27 -3.50 -18.28 7.52
CA LEU A 27 -4.34 -17.65 6.51
C LEU A 27 -4.59 -16.17 6.81
N LEU A 28 -4.80 -15.82 8.07
CA LEU A 28 -4.94 -14.42 8.48
C LEU A 28 -3.69 -13.59 8.19
N VAL A 29 -2.51 -14.13 8.51
CA VAL A 29 -1.24 -13.45 8.21
C VAL A 29 -1.04 -13.28 6.72
N VAL A 30 -1.28 -14.33 5.91
CA VAL A 30 -1.16 -14.25 4.45
C VAL A 30 -2.12 -13.23 3.88
N THR A 31 -3.38 -13.24 4.31
CA THR A 31 -4.39 -12.27 3.87
C THR A 31 -3.97 -10.85 4.22
N LEU A 32 -3.48 -10.62 5.43
CA LEU A 32 -3.00 -9.33 5.87
C LEU A 32 -1.82 -8.84 5.00
N LEU A 33 -0.86 -9.71 4.71
CA LEU A 33 0.27 -9.39 3.82
C LEU A 33 -0.19 -9.03 2.40
N CYS A 34 -1.17 -9.75 1.86
CA CYS A 34 -1.75 -9.43 0.55
C CYS A 34 -2.43 -8.06 0.52
N VAL A 35 -3.20 -7.74 1.56
CA VAL A 35 -3.86 -6.43 1.70
C VAL A 35 -2.83 -5.32 1.81
N GLN A 36 -1.78 -5.50 2.62
CA GLN A 36 -0.71 -4.51 2.75
C GLN A 36 0.07 -4.33 1.44
N GLY A 37 0.35 -5.42 0.73
CA GLY A 37 1.02 -5.38 -0.56
C GLY A 37 0.22 -4.61 -1.62
N SER A 38 -1.09 -4.82 -1.71
CA SER A 38 -1.96 -4.09 -2.63
C SER A 38 -2.03 -2.61 -2.31
N GLY A 39 -2.08 -2.26 -1.03
CA GLY A 39 -2.02 -0.87 -0.57
C GLY A 39 -0.72 -0.17 -0.95
N ALA A 40 0.42 -0.85 -0.85
CA ALA A 40 1.71 -0.31 -1.25
C ALA A 40 1.79 -0.03 -2.76
N VAL A 41 1.29 -0.94 -3.60
CA VAL A 41 1.22 -0.74 -5.06
C VAL A 41 0.34 0.46 -5.42
N SER A 42 -0.84 0.57 -4.82
CA SER A 42 -1.74 1.72 -5.03
C SER A 42 -1.09 3.04 -4.62
N ALA A 43 -0.32 3.05 -3.55
CA ALA A 43 0.41 4.24 -3.10
C ALA A 43 1.51 4.66 -4.09
N VAL A 44 2.23 3.72 -4.68
CA VAL A 44 3.22 3.99 -5.72
C VAL A 44 2.56 4.62 -6.96
N GLU A 45 1.44 4.07 -7.42
CA GLU A 45 0.69 4.61 -8.55
C GLU A 45 0.15 6.01 -8.26
N ALA A 46 -0.40 6.24 -7.07
CA ALA A 46 -0.88 7.55 -6.65
C ALA A 46 0.26 8.58 -6.60
N THR A 47 1.43 8.20 -6.10
CA THR A 47 2.61 9.08 -6.07
C THR A 47 3.09 9.42 -7.48
N GLN A 48 3.03 8.48 -8.43
CA GLN A 48 3.37 8.75 -9.83
C GLN A 48 2.40 9.71 -10.50
N ARG A 49 1.10 9.56 -10.25
CA ARG A 49 0.08 10.51 -10.72
C ARG A 49 0.30 11.89 -10.13
N ALA A 50 0.48 11.97 -8.82
CA ALA A 50 0.77 13.21 -8.11
C ALA A 50 2.00 13.94 -8.68
N ALA A 51 3.07 13.22 -9.00
CA ALA A 51 4.26 13.81 -9.61
C ALA A 51 3.98 14.37 -11.02
N ARG A 52 3.21 13.66 -11.84
CA ARG A 52 2.84 14.13 -13.21
C ARG A 52 1.93 15.35 -13.16
N ASP A 53 0.93 15.35 -12.30
CA ASP A 53 -0.01 16.45 -12.18
C ASP A 53 0.64 17.67 -11.52
N ALA A 54 1.54 17.47 -10.57
CA ALA A 54 2.37 18.55 -10.04
C ALA A 54 3.30 19.16 -11.10
N ALA A 55 3.93 18.34 -11.95
CA ALA A 55 4.77 18.82 -13.04
C ALA A 55 3.95 19.58 -14.08
N ARG A 56 2.75 19.12 -14.40
CA ARG A 56 1.82 19.82 -15.29
C ARG A 56 1.38 21.15 -14.70
N ALA A 57 0.98 21.18 -13.43
CA ALA A 57 0.61 22.41 -12.74
C ALA A 57 1.76 23.42 -12.74
N ALA A 58 2.98 22.97 -12.43
CA ALA A 58 4.17 23.82 -12.47
C ALA A 58 4.45 24.39 -13.87
N SER A 59 4.22 23.59 -14.93
CA SER A 59 4.41 24.08 -16.32
C SER A 59 3.37 25.13 -16.73
N LEU A 60 2.19 25.10 -16.11
CA LEU A 60 1.11 26.08 -16.35
C LEU A 60 1.17 27.28 -15.40
N GLY A 61 2.12 27.32 -14.46
CA GLY A 61 2.20 28.36 -13.45
C GLY A 61 1.22 28.22 -12.30
N GLU A 62 0.61 27.03 -12.16
CA GLU A 62 -0.29 26.68 -11.06
C GLU A 62 0.48 26.12 -9.87
N ASP A 63 -0.21 25.94 -8.73
CA ASP A 63 0.42 25.40 -7.52
C ASP A 63 0.64 23.87 -7.62
N PRO A 64 1.90 23.40 -7.74
CA PRO A 64 2.20 21.99 -7.84
C PRO A 64 1.92 21.21 -6.54
N VAL A 65 1.93 21.89 -5.39
CA VAL A 65 1.65 21.25 -4.10
C VAL A 65 0.17 20.89 -3.99
N ALA A 66 -0.71 21.79 -4.39
CA ALA A 66 -2.15 21.53 -4.41
C ALA A 66 -2.51 20.40 -5.38
N ALA A 67 -1.90 20.38 -6.57
CA ALA A 67 -2.10 19.34 -7.56
C ALA A 67 -1.63 17.97 -7.06
N ALA A 68 -0.43 17.89 -6.47
CA ALA A 68 0.10 16.66 -5.90
C ALA A 68 -0.79 16.11 -4.76
N ARG A 69 -1.28 16.99 -3.91
CA ARG A 69 -2.11 16.61 -2.76
C ARG A 69 -3.47 16.05 -3.18
N ALA A 70 -4.04 16.53 -4.27
CA ALA A 70 -5.33 16.06 -4.78
C ALA A 70 -5.33 14.57 -5.21
N ASP A 71 -4.18 14.07 -5.65
CA ASP A 71 -4.03 12.68 -6.13
C ASP A 71 -3.63 11.69 -5.06
N LEU A 72 -3.24 12.16 -3.88
CA LEU A 72 -2.78 11.31 -2.80
C LEU A 72 -3.94 10.81 -1.95
N PRO A 73 -3.91 9.54 -1.49
CA PRO A 73 -4.88 9.04 -0.52
C PRO A 73 -4.75 9.76 0.82
N PRO A 74 -5.83 9.84 1.62
CA PRO A 74 -5.83 10.58 2.88
C PRO A 74 -4.80 10.07 3.91
N ALA A 75 -4.43 8.79 3.83
CA ALA A 75 -3.43 8.19 4.71
C ALA A 75 -1.97 8.53 4.32
N ALA A 76 -1.74 9.00 3.10
CA ALA A 76 -0.41 9.37 2.62
C ALA A 76 -0.06 10.79 3.06
N GLU A 77 1.14 10.97 3.58
CA GLU A 77 1.67 12.28 3.94
C GLU A 77 2.58 12.82 2.84
N LEU A 78 2.21 13.95 2.29
CA LEU A 78 3.06 14.71 1.37
C LEU A 78 4.19 15.38 2.16
N ARG A 79 5.42 14.92 1.97
CA ARG A 79 6.59 15.45 2.70
C ARG A 79 7.21 16.65 2.00
N ARG A 80 7.40 16.55 0.69
CA ARG A 80 8.04 17.59 -0.09
C ARG A 80 7.61 17.54 -1.54
N VAL A 81 7.44 18.73 -2.10
CA VAL A 81 7.35 18.93 -3.55
C VAL A 81 8.48 19.89 -3.91
N SER A 82 9.40 19.46 -4.74
CA SER A 82 10.50 20.29 -5.22
C SER A 82 10.45 20.44 -6.73
N THR A 83 10.51 21.68 -7.17
CA THR A 83 10.59 22.04 -8.58
C THR A 83 12.03 22.39 -8.89
N GLY A 84 12.63 21.73 -9.87
CA GLY A 84 14.05 21.96 -10.23
C GLY A 84 14.29 21.91 -11.72
N GLY A 85 15.27 22.65 -12.19
CA GLY A 85 15.68 22.71 -13.60
C GLY A 85 16.92 21.85 -13.87
N GLY A 86 16.86 20.55 -13.63
CA GLY A 86 17.98 19.65 -13.90
C GLY A 86 17.83 18.77 -15.12
N CYS A 87 16.66 18.77 -15.75
CA CYS A 87 16.32 17.88 -16.86
C CYS A 87 16.02 18.60 -18.18
N GLY A 88 16.33 19.89 -18.28
CA GLY A 88 16.05 20.72 -19.45
C GLY A 88 14.62 21.24 -19.58
N ASP A 89 13.72 20.69 -18.77
CA ASP A 89 12.29 21.00 -18.71
C ASP A 89 11.86 21.30 -17.26
N VAL A 90 10.57 21.44 -17.03
CA VAL A 90 10.03 21.58 -15.68
C VAL A 90 10.02 20.19 -15.02
N CYS A 91 10.92 19.98 -14.08
CA CYS A 91 11.00 18.78 -13.28
C CYS A 91 10.38 19.00 -11.91
N VAL A 92 9.49 18.10 -11.53
CA VAL A 92 8.90 18.10 -10.19
C VAL A 92 9.16 16.75 -9.53
N ARG A 93 9.74 16.82 -8.34
CA ARG A 93 9.92 15.66 -7.46
C ARG A 93 8.92 15.72 -6.33
N VAL A 94 8.21 14.64 -6.14
CA VAL A 94 7.26 14.46 -5.06
C VAL A 94 7.76 13.39 -4.11
N ASP A 95 7.92 13.75 -2.86
CA ASP A 95 8.29 12.84 -1.77
C ASP A 95 7.08 12.64 -0.86
N VAL A 96 6.68 11.39 -0.70
CA VAL A 96 5.50 10.97 0.05
C VAL A 96 5.89 9.89 1.05
N GLU A 97 5.30 9.92 2.22
CA GLU A 97 5.35 8.82 3.19
C GLU A 97 3.99 8.14 3.31
N VAL A 98 4.00 6.83 3.22
CA VAL A 98 2.80 6.00 3.37
C VAL A 98 2.95 5.10 4.59
N PRO A 99 2.02 5.17 5.57
CA PRO A 99 2.04 4.27 6.70
C PRO A 99 1.58 2.88 6.27
N LEU A 100 2.38 1.87 6.59
CA LEU A 100 2.03 0.46 6.45
C LEU A 100 1.67 -0.10 7.81
N GLY A 101 0.54 -0.75 7.90
CA GLY A 101 0.04 -1.32 9.15
C GLY A 101 -1.47 -1.50 9.12
N VAL A 102 -2.06 -1.68 10.30
CA VAL A 102 -3.51 -1.76 10.44
C VAL A 102 -4.06 -0.35 10.65
N PRO A 103 -4.87 0.18 9.71
CA PRO A 103 -5.43 1.52 9.83
C PRO A 103 -6.18 1.71 11.15
N GLY A 104 -5.80 2.74 11.91
CA GLY A 104 -6.42 3.08 13.19
C GLY A 104 -5.91 2.29 14.40
N PHE A 105 -5.02 1.29 14.22
CA PHE A 105 -4.47 0.48 15.32
C PHE A 105 -2.96 0.62 15.46
N VAL A 106 -2.20 0.19 14.44
CA VAL A 106 -0.74 0.17 14.49
C VAL A 106 -0.16 0.54 13.14
N THR A 107 0.78 1.49 13.15
CA THR A 107 1.67 1.75 12.02
C THR A 107 2.98 1.01 12.27
N LEU A 108 3.25 -0.03 11.49
CA LEU A 108 4.45 -0.85 11.63
C LEU A 108 5.67 -0.19 11.01
N VAL A 109 5.51 0.35 9.81
CA VAL A 109 6.56 1.00 9.02
C VAL A 109 5.97 2.16 8.24
N ARG A 110 6.75 3.21 8.05
CA ARG A 110 6.46 4.28 7.09
C ARG A 110 7.30 4.06 5.85
N LEU A 111 6.64 3.90 4.72
CA LEU A 111 7.31 3.69 3.43
C LEU A 111 7.55 5.03 2.75
N PRO A 112 8.81 5.48 2.60
CA PRO A 112 9.12 6.66 1.83
C PRO A 112 9.06 6.36 0.34
N LEU A 113 8.28 7.14 -0.39
CA LEU A 113 8.15 7.06 -1.85
C LEU A 113 8.57 8.38 -2.47
N SER A 114 9.36 8.30 -3.51
CA SER A 114 9.87 9.46 -4.22
C SER A 114 9.71 9.24 -5.72
N ARG A 115 9.07 10.19 -6.40
CA ARG A 115 8.88 10.14 -7.85
C ARG A 115 9.17 11.51 -8.45
N THR A 116 9.80 11.47 -9.62
CA THR A 116 10.10 12.67 -10.40
C THR A 116 9.39 12.58 -11.74
N ALA A 117 8.72 13.62 -12.13
CA ALA A 117 8.14 13.78 -13.45
C ALA A 117 8.69 15.04 -14.12
N ALA A 118 8.87 14.97 -15.43
CA ALA A 118 9.29 16.08 -16.28
C ALA A 118 8.18 16.42 -17.25
N MET A 119 7.91 17.71 -17.41
CA MET A 119 7.00 18.23 -18.43
C MET A 119 7.72 19.30 -19.24
N PRO A 120 7.47 19.39 -20.57
CA PRO A 120 8.02 20.47 -21.37
C PRO A 120 7.54 21.82 -20.82
N ALA A 121 8.43 22.79 -20.78
CA ALA A 121 8.08 24.14 -20.42
C ALA A 121 7.10 24.72 -21.47
N ALA A 122 6.03 25.29 -20.97
CA ALA A 122 5.03 25.91 -21.82
C ALA A 122 5.55 27.22 -22.42
#